data_f7ae05df025551cf27353b2c9c95c5f9
#
_entry.id   f7ae05df025551cf27353b2c9c95c5f9
#
_cell.length_a   1.000
_cell.length_b   1.000
_cell.length_c   1.000
_cell.angle_alpha   90.00
_cell.angle_beta   90.00
_cell.angle_gamma   90.00
#
_symmetry.space_group_name_H-M   'P 1'
#
loop_
_entity.id
_entity.type
_entity.pdbx_description
1 polymer ?
#
loop_
_entity_poly.entity_id
_entity_poly.type
_entity_poly.pdbx_seq_one_letter_code
_entity_poly.pdbx_strand_id
1 'polypeptide(L)'
;MRHKNIITLVFSLLFLAVYMYFYMNIQGYMQQLMADGLNIADAFERGLPPFYWLGNAAADGDFVKLILFVLCCVVPFGILYAVLSKSFIGIATERRSAAKKVYKGGEMRTGSAFMAVVKKELARFVSSAGYMINAGMGIVMMVAAAVFMAVKRAQLIMFLDAIGTGYAGVLVGLIVCALVSMVFISAPSISLEGKSLWVMQTMPIRGGTVLRAKATMHIMITAPAAVLCTAAMGIIANANAFDCIAAALLAVAFAVFTAYFGVALNLKFHRFDWINETAAVKSGMSVMLAMFGSMAILAIPALLYALLAAEYISAAVYMALWAAIFAAVSMAFDAWFKKHGDEKYAFLA
;
A
#
# COMPACT_ATOMS: atom_id res chain seq x y z
N MET A 1 3.15 -25.18 3.63
CA MET A 1 3.88 -24.35 4.62
C MET A 1 2.91 -23.33 5.21
N ARG A 2 2.59 -23.44 6.49
CA ARG A 2 1.57 -22.64 7.20
C ARG A 2 1.92 -21.14 7.32
N HIS A 3 3.20 -20.79 7.15
CA HIS A 3 3.72 -19.43 7.36
C HIS A 3 4.33 -18.79 6.12
N LYS A 4 4.11 -19.33 4.92
CA LYS A 4 4.70 -18.81 3.67
C LYS A 4 4.40 -17.32 3.46
N ASN A 5 3.13 -16.92 3.67
CA ASN A 5 2.71 -15.53 3.44
C ASN A 5 3.33 -14.56 4.45
N ILE A 6 3.45 -14.98 5.72
CA ILE A 6 4.10 -14.18 6.76
C ILE A 6 5.59 -14.02 6.46
N ILE A 7 6.26 -15.10 6.07
CA ILE A 7 7.68 -15.07 5.69
C ILE A 7 7.88 -14.13 4.49
N THR A 8 7.06 -14.26 3.45
CA THR A 8 7.15 -13.36 2.28
C THR A 8 6.93 -11.90 2.67
N LEU A 9 5.94 -11.62 3.53
CA LEU A 9 5.67 -10.27 4.02
C LEU A 9 6.86 -9.70 4.78
N VAL A 10 7.40 -10.47 5.74
CA VAL A 10 8.57 -10.06 6.56
C VAL A 10 9.79 -9.76 5.68
N PHE A 11 10.12 -10.66 4.75
CA PHE A 11 11.24 -10.43 3.82
C PHE A 11 11.02 -9.20 2.93
N SER A 12 9.80 -8.98 2.43
CA SER A 12 9.50 -7.81 1.61
C SER A 12 9.60 -6.50 2.40
N LEU A 13 9.14 -6.49 3.66
CA LEU A 13 9.26 -5.34 4.54
C LEU A 13 10.70 -5.07 4.95
N LEU A 14 11.48 -6.12 5.22
CA LEU A 14 12.91 -6.01 5.53
C LEU A 14 13.67 -5.45 4.33
N PHE A 15 13.41 -5.96 3.12
CA PHE A 15 14.02 -5.45 1.90
C PHE A 15 13.67 -3.96 1.69
N LEU A 16 12.42 -3.59 1.90
CA LEU A 16 11.97 -2.19 1.81
C LEU A 16 12.67 -1.31 2.86
N ALA A 17 12.81 -1.78 4.10
CA ALA A 17 13.51 -1.04 5.15
C ALA A 17 14.99 -0.80 4.80
N VAL A 18 15.68 -1.83 4.31
CA VAL A 18 17.07 -1.73 3.84
C VAL A 18 17.16 -0.74 2.66
N TYR A 19 16.25 -0.85 1.68
CA TYR A 19 16.19 0.08 0.56
C TYR A 19 16.00 1.54 1.02
N MET A 20 15.05 1.78 1.93
CA MET A 20 14.79 3.11 2.49
C MET A 20 15.99 3.65 3.27
N TYR A 21 16.70 2.80 4.03
CA TYR A 21 17.93 3.19 4.72
C TYR A 21 19.00 3.70 3.74
N PHE A 22 19.27 2.95 2.67
CA PHE A 22 20.20 3.38 1.62
C PHE A 22 19.74 4.65 0.93
N TYR A 23 18.47 4.75 0.60
CA TYR A 23 17.89 5.93 -0.04
C TYR A 23 18.03 7.20 0.81
N MET A 24 17.78 7.09 2.12
CA MET A 24 17.92 8.22 3.06
C MET A 24 19.37 8.71 3.19
N ASN A 25 20.35 7.85 2.97
CA ASN A 25 21.78 8.19 3.09
C ASN A 25 22.46 8.43 1.74
N ILE A 26 21.72 8.36 0.62
CA ILE A 26 22.29 8.42 -0.73
C ILE A 26 23.10 9.71 -0.98
N GLN A 27 22.63 10.85 -0.46
CA GLN A 27 23.35 12.13 -0.61
C GLN A 27 24.69 12.12 0.10
N GLY A 28 24.75 11.54 1.30
CA GLY A 28 26.01 11.39 2.05
C GLY A 28 26.99 10.46 1.32
N TYR A 29 26.48 9.35 0.79
CA TYR A 29 27.30 8.43 -0.03
C TYR A 29 27.78 9.10 -1.32
N MET A 30 26.94 9.89 -1.98
CA MET A 30 27.32 10.62 -3.20
C MET A 30 28.38 11.68 -2.93
N GLN A 31 28.30 12.41 -1.80
CA GLN A 31 29.32 13.38 -1.40
C GLN A 31 30.65 12.71 -1.05
N GLN A 32 30.61 11.58 -0.34
CA GLN A 32 31.81 10.77 -0.08
C GLN A 32 32.41 10.25 -1.38
N LEU A 33 31.57 9.78 -2.30
CA LEU A 33 31.98 9.35 -3.63
C LEU A 33 32.69 10.45 -4.44
N MET A 34 32.22 11.71 -4.33
CA MET A 34 32.84 12.84 -5.02
C MET A 34 34.16 13.30 -4.35
N ALA A 35 34.24 13.16 -3.01
CA ALA A 35 35.42 13.58 -2.25
C ALA A 35 36.57 12.58 -2.33
N ASP A 36 36.28 11.27 -2.36
CA ASP A 36 37.24 10.18 -2.25
C ASP A 36 37.38 9.35 -3.54
N GLY A 37 37.31 9.97 -4.70
CA GLY A 37 37.26 9.28 -6.00
C GLY A 37 38.33 8.20 -6.26
N LEU A 38 39.49 8.28 -5.60
CA LEU A 38 40.56 7.28 -5.68
C LEU A 38 40.36 6.09 -4.74
N ASN A 39 39.70 6.28 -3.60
CA ASN A 39 39.44 5.21 -2.64
C ASN A 39 38.21 4.35 -2.98
N ILE A 40 37.43 4.79 -3.95
CA ILE A 40 36.20 4.09 -4.39
C ILE A 40 36.54 2.79 -5.10
N ALA A 41 37.53 2.78 -5.96
CA ALA A 41 37.97 1.57 -6.65
C ALA A 41 38.36 0.49 -5.65
N ASP A 42 39.12 0.84 -4.62
CA ASP A 42 39.53 -0.06 -3.54
C ASP A 42 38.33 -0.53 -2.68
N ALA A 43 37.35 0.35 -2.45
CA ALA A 43 36.15 0.01 -1.71
C ALA A 43 35.25 -0.96 -2.49
N PHE A 44 35.13 -0.78 -3.82
CA PHE A 44 34.42 -1.72 -4.71
C PHE A 44 35.18 -3.06 -4.84
N GLU A 45 36.51 -3.03 -4.92
CA GLU A 45 37.32 -4.24 -4.97
C GLU A 45 37.11 -5.12 -3.73
N ARG A 46 37.04 -4.51 -2.54
CA ARG A 46 36.83 -5.23 -1.28
C ARG A 46 35.37 -5.55 -0.96
N GLY A 47 34.45 -4.64 -1.28
CA GLY A 47 33.05 -4.74 -0.87
C GLY A 47 32.13 -5.41 -1.89
N LEU A 48 32.36 -5.16 -3.18
CA LEU A 48 31.54 -5.62 -4.29
C LEU A 48 32.41 -6.05 -5.51
N PRO A 49 33.26 -7.08 -5.35
CA PRO A 49 34.22 -7.51 -6.35
C PRO A 49 33.65 -7.70 -7.78
N PRO A 50 32.43 -8.23 -7.98
CA PRO A 50 31.90 -8.40 -9.34
C PRO A 50 31.71 -7.08 -10.09
N PHE A 51 31.31 -5.99 -9.40
CA PHE A 51 31.17 -4.67 -10.04
C PHE A 51 32.52 -4.07 -10.41
N TYR A 52 33.53 -4.26 -9.55
CA TYR A 52 34.92 -3.86 -9.82
C TYR A 52 35.49 -4.59 -11.04
N TRP A 53 35.27 -5.91 -11.13
CA TRP A 53 35.71 -6.69 -12.28
C TRP A 53 35.05 -6.23 -13.60
N LEU A 54 33.74 -5.93 -13.55
CA LEU A 54 33.05 -5.38 -14.72
C LEU A 54 33.58 -4.00 -15.11
N GLY A 55 33.82 -3.11 -14.13
CA GLY A 55 34.39 -1.78 -14.36
C GLY A 55 35.75 -1.83 -15.04
N ASN A 56 36.67 -2.63 -14.51
CA ASN A 56 38.02 -2.78 -15.10
C ASN A 56 38.01 -3.49 -16.45
N ALA A 57 37.12 -4.46 -16.65
CA ALA A 57 36.94 -5.07 -17.94
C ALA A 57 36.49 -4.07 -19.01
N ALA A 58 35.60 -3.12 -18.62
CA ALA A 58 35.07 -2.10 -19.52
C ALA A 58 36.07 -0.94 -19.76
N ALA A 59 36.85 -0.54 -18.76
CA ALA A 59 37.75 0.60 -18.80
C ALA A 59 39.13 0.21 -19.38
N ASP A 60 39.69 -0.91 -18.92
CA ASP A 60 41.04 -1.33 -19.19
C ASP A 60 41.14 -2.50 -20.19
N GLY A 61 40.00 -3.08 -20.59
CA GLY A 61 39.97 -4.24 -21.49
C GLY A 61 40.46 -5.53 -20.81
N ASP A 62 40.41 -5.65 -19.48
CA ASP A 62 40.91 -6.80 -18.73
C ASP A 62 40.00 -8.04 -18.90
N PHE A 63 40.43 -8.92 -19.84
CA PHE A 63 39.70 -10.16 -20.16
C PHE A 63 39.59 -11.12 -18.96
N VAL A 64 40.56 -11.14 -18.07
CA VAL A 64 40.54 -12.04 -16.90
C VAL A 64 39.40 -11.61 -15.93
N LYS A 65 39.28 -10.32 -15.68
CA LYS A 65 38.21 -9.77 -14.83
C LYS A 65 36.85 -9.93 -15.50
N LEU A 66 36.76 -9.83 -16.83
CA LEU A 66 35.53 -10.13 -17.56
C LEU A 66 35.09 -11.59 -17.33
N ILE A 67 36.01 -12.53 -17.46
CA ILE A 67 35.73 -13.95 -17.25
C ILE A 67 35.28 -14.20 -15.81
N LEU A 68 35.93 -13.60 -14.81
CA LEU A 68 35.54 -13.71 -13.39
C LEU A 68 34.15 -13.16 -13.17
N PHE A 69 33.79 -12.02 -13.75
CA PHE A 69 32.43 -11.46 -13.67
C PHE A 69 31.40 -12.41 -14.31
N VAL A 70 31.66 -12.91 -15.50
CA VAL A 70 30.77 -13.84 -16.20
C VAL A 70 30.58 -15.12 -15.38
N LEU A 71 31.66 -15.68 -14.81
CA LEU A 71 31.56 -16.86 -13.93
C LEU A 71 30.72 -16.57 -12.70
N CYS A 72 30.90 -15.41 -12.09
CA CYS A 72 30.10 -15.00 -10.94
C CYS A 72 28.60 -14.90 -11.25
N CYS A 73 28.22 -14.58 -12.48
CA CYS A 73 26.84 -14.56 -12.94
C CYS A 73 26.33 -15.96 -13.36
N VAL A 74 27.12 -16.68 -14.14
CA VAL A 74 26.71 -17.96 -14.76
C VAL A 74 26.65 -19.10 -13.74
N VAL A 75 27.58 -19.15 -12.79
CA VAL A 75 27.64 -20.25 -11.81
C VAL A 75 26.39 -20.31 -10.91
N PRO A 76 25.95 -19.21 -10.26
CA PRO A 76 24.72 -19.22 -9.47
C PRO A 76 23.48 -19.54 -10.31
N PHE A 77 23.43 -19.00 -11.53
CA PHE A 77 22.36 -19.30 -12.47
C PHE A 77 22.33 -20.77 -12.86
N GLY A 78 23.48 -21.36 -13.17
CA GLY A 78 23.63 -22.78 -13.50
C GLY A 78 23.21 -23.69 -12.35
N ILE A 79 23.59 -23.33 -11.10
CA ILE A 79 23.16 -24.06 -9.89
C ILE A 79 21.66 -23.98 -9.74
N LEU A 80 21.08 -22.76 -9.85
CA LEU A 80 19.64 -22.56 -9.75
C LEU A 80 18.88 -23.35 -10.83
N TYR A 81 19.37 -23.31 -12.06
CA TYR A 81 18.80 -24.05 -13.19
C TYR A 81 18.83 -25.57 -12.94
N ALA A 82 19.97 -26.10 -12.48
CA ALA A 82 20.11 -27.52 -12.19
C ALA A 82 19.17 -27.98 -11.05
N VAL A 83 19.04 -27.19 -9.99
CA VAL A 83 18.12 -27.47 -8.88
C VAL A 83 16.67 -27.43 -9.33
N LEU A 84 16.29 -26.39 -10.08
CA LEU A 84 14.91 -26.25 -10.59
C LEU A 84 14.58 -27.35 -11.61
N SER A 85 15.49 -27.69 -12.52
CA SER A 85 15.29 -28.76 -13.51
C SER A 85 15.04 -30.11 -12.86
N LYS A 86 15.82 -30.46 -11.84
CA LYS A 86 15.61 -31.71 -11.07
C LYS A 86 14.30 -31.73 -10.28
N SER A 87 13.90 -30.58 -9.76
CA SER A 87 12.71 -30.47 -8.92
C SER A 87 11.43 -30.20 -9.72
N PHE A 88 11.55 -29.84 -11.01
CA PHE A 88 10.45 -29.34 -11.82
C PHE A 88 9.27 -30.33 -11.91
N ILE A 89 9.53 -31.60 -12.19
CA ILE A 89 8.48 -32.60 -12.30
C ILE A 89 7.77 -32.79 -10.98
N GLY A 90 8.52 -32.87 -9.87
CA GLY A 90 7.96 -32.98 -8.51
C GLY A 90 7.08 -31.78 -8.16
N ILE A 91 7.53 -30.56 -8.46
CA ILE A 91 6.80 -29.33 -8.18
C ILE A 91 5.55 -29.20 -9.09
N ALA A 92 5.68 -29.55 -10.39
CA ALA A 92 4.60 -29.43 -11.35
C ALA A 92 3.50 -30.50 -11.16
N THR A 93 3.88 -31.69 -10.69
CA THR A 93 2.97 -32.80 -10.45
C THR A 93 2.45 -32.90 -9.02
N GLU A 94 2.98 -32.10 -8.10
CA GLU A 94 2.54 -32.04 -6.71
C GLU A 94 1.09 -31.54 -6.65
N ARG A 95 0.13 -32.48 -6.62
CA ARG A 95 -1.25 -32.16 -6.31
C ARG A 95 -1.28 -31.63 -4.88
N ARG A 96 -1.47 -30.32 -4.72
CA ARG A 96 -1.81 -29.71 -3.43
C ARG A 96 -3.13 -30.29 -2.94
N SER A 97 -3.12 -31.48 -2.38
CA SER A 97 -4.24 -31.95 -1.57
C SER A 97 -4.33 -31.03 -0.37
N ALA A 98 -5.37 -30.23 -0.31
CA ALA A 98 -5.68 -29.48 0.89
C ALA A 98 -5.74 -30.49 2.05
N ALA A 99 -4.96 -30.25 3.10
CA ALA A 99 -4.97 -31.12 4.28
C ALA A 99 -6.43 -31.30 4.71
N LYS A 100 -6.87 -32.55 4.78
CA LYS A 100 -8.23 -32.91 5.17
C LYS A 100 -8.50 -32.32 6.55
N LYS A 101 -9.17 -31.17 6.61
CA LYS A 101 -9.67 -30.65 7.89
C LYS A 101 -10.85 -31.49 8.30
N VAL A 102 -10.62 -32.35 9.29
CA VAL A 102 -11.72 -33.04 9.95
C VAL A 102 -12.56 -31.96 10.66
N TYR A 103 -13.81 -31.85 10.27
CA TYR A 103 -14.77 -30.97 10.94
C TYR A 103 -14.93 -31.47 12.39
N LYS A 104 -14.41 -30.74 13.34
CA LYS A 104 -14.70 -30.94 14.77
C LYS A 104 -16.01 -30.18 15.03
N GLY A 105 -17.12 -30.93 15.11
CA GLY A 105 -18.43 -30.37 15.42
C GLY A 105 -18.35 -29.40 16.62
N GLY A 106 -18.62 -28.14 16.39
CA GLY A 106 -18.72 -27.09 17.39
C GLY A 106 -20.05 -26.36 17.20
N GLU A 107 -20.57 -25.76 18.25
CA GLU A 107 -21.79 -24.93 18.16
C GLU A 107 -21.59 -23.85 17.09
N MET A 108 -22.47 -23.85 16.07
CA MET A 108 -22.50 -22.77 15.09
C MET A 108 -23.01 -21.50 15.77
N ARG A 109 -22.11 -20.60 16.10
CA ARG A 109 -22.49 -19.25 16.55
C ARG A 109 -23.08 -18.48 15.36
N THR A 110 -24.37 -18.18 15.44
CA THR A 110 -25.05 -17.31 14.51
C THR A 110 -24.51 -15.89 14.66
N GLY A 111 -23.91 -15.36 13.61
CA GLY A 111 -23.40 -13.98 13.54
C GLY A 111 -24.15 -13.17 12.47
N SER A 112 -24.00 -11.85 12.50
CA SER A 112 -24.51 -10.98 11.43
C SER A 112 -23.89 -11.36 10.09
N ALA A 113 -24.71 -11.50 9.03
CA ALA A 113 -24.25 -11.76 7.67
C ALA A 113 -23.22 -10.69 7.20
N PHE A 114 -23.44 -9.43 7.56
CA PHE A 114 -22.51 -8.35 7.29
C PHE A 114 -21.11 -8.63 7.87
N MET A 115 -21.04 -8.97 9.16
CA MET A 115 -19.76 -9.24 9.83
C MET A 115 -19.10 -10.55 9.31
N ALA A 116 -19.89 -11.51 8.88
CA ALA A 116 -19.37 -12.73 8.24
C ALA A 116 -18.63 -12.39 6.92
N VAL A 117 -19.20 -11.49 6.10
CA VAL A 117 -18.56 -11.01 4.87
C VAL A 117 -17.30 -10.19 5.20
N VAL A 118 -17.34 -9.28 6.18
CA VAL A 118 -16.16 -8.51 6.60
C VAL A 118 -15.02 -9.45 7.04
N LYS A 119 -15.32 -10.46 7.86
CA LYS A 119 -14.32 -11.46 8.29
C LYS A 119 -13.78 -12.29 7.11
N LYS A 120 -14.61 -12.64 6.15
CA LYS A 120 -14.19 -13.34 4.92
C LYS A 120 -13.20 -12.48 4.12
N GLU A 121 -13.52 -11.19 3.92
CA GLU A 121 -12.64 -10.27 3.18
C GLU A 121 -11.32 -10.05 3.93
N LEU A 122 -11.36 -9.88 5.26
CA LEU A 122 -10.17 -9.77 6.09
C LEU A 122 -9.30 -11.04 6.02
N ALA A 123 -9.93 -12.22 6.09
CA ALA A 123 -9.22 -13.49 5.96
C ALA A 123 -8.55 -13.62 4.58
N ARG A 124 -9.21 -13.20 3.50
CA ARG A 124 -8.64 -13.15 2.14
C ARG A 124 -7.42 -12.22 2.11
N PHE A 125 -7.54 -11.01 2.64
CA PHE A 125 -6.46 -10.03 2.67
C PHE A 125 -5.22 -10.59 3.37
N VAL A 126 -5.39 -11.14 4.57
CA VAL A 126 -4.28 -11.71 5.38
C VAL A 126 -3.72 -13.00 4.75
N SER A 127 -4.52 -13.75 3.98
CA SER A 127 -4.08 -14.99 3.34
C SER A 127 -3.22 -14.78 2.10
N SER A 128 -3.21 -13.59 1.51
CA SER A 128 -2.46 -13.26 0.28
C SER A 128 -1.39 -12.19 0.56
N ALA A 129 -0.11 -12.61 0.62
CA ALA A 129 1.01 -11.68 0.81
C ALA A 129 1.07 -10.63 -0.32
N GLY A 130 0.80 -11.05 -1.57
CA GLY A 130 0.74 -10.15 -2.72
C GLY A 130 -0.34 -9.08 -2.57
N TYR A 131 -1.51 -9.43 -2.05
CA TYR A 131 -2.59 -8.48 -1.79
C TYR A 131 -2.21 -7.52 -0.65
N MET A 132 -1.70 -8.04 0.47
CA MET A 132 -1.26 -7.20 1.60
C MET A 132 -0.19 -6.18 1.20
N ILE A 133 0.86 -6.63 0.50
CA ILE A 133 1.99 -5.76 0.13
C ILE A 133 1.54 -4.69 -0.87
N ASN A 134 0.82 -5.06 -1.93
CA ASN A 134 0.45 -4.10 -2.97
C ASN A 134 -0.67 -3.15 -2.48
N ALA A 135 -1.80 -3.67 -2.03
CA ALA A 135 -2.95 -2.85 -1.65
C ALA A 135 -2.79 -2.15 -0.29
N GLY A 136 -1.95 -2.68 0.59
CA GLY A 136 -1.60 -2.10 1.88
C GLY A 136 -0.32 -1.25 1.88
N MET A 137 0.34 -1.04 0.74
CA MET A 137 1.60 -0.31 0.64
C MET A 137 1.53 1.09 1.27
N GLY A 138 0.41 1.79 1.13
CA GLY A 138 0.21 3.10 1.74
C GLY A 138 0.40 3.09 3.27
N ILE A 139 0.01 2.01 3.97
CA ILE A 139 0.21 1.88 5.42
C ILE A 139 1.70 1.77 5.75
N VAL A 140 2.44 0.99 4.96
CA VAL A 140 3.89 0.88 5.13
C VAL A 140 4.57 2.22 4.88
N MET A 141 4.12 2.95 3.85
CA MET A 141 4.61 4.29 3.54
C MET A 141 4.23 5.32 4.62
N MET A 142 3.10 5.19 5.31
CA MET A 142 2.75 6.01 6.47
C MET A 142 3.78 5.84 7.59
N VAL A 143 4.14 4.60 7.92
CA VAL A 143 5.18 4.32 8.93
C VAL A 143 6.54 4.86 8.48
N ALA A 144 6.93 4.61 7.23
CA ALA A 144 8.17 5.11 6.67
C ALA A 144 8.25 6.65 6.69
N ALA A 145 7.15 7.33 6.33
CA ALA A 145 7.08 8.79 6.34
C ALA A 145 7.19 9.37 7.77
N ALA A 146 6.52 8.74 8.75
CA ALA A 146 6.64 9.15 10.15
C ALA A 146 8.08 8.98 10.67
N VAL A 147 8.72 7.85 10.36
CA VAL A 147 10.14 7.61 10.71
C VAL A 147 11.06 8.62 10.02
N PHE A 148 10.84 8.88 8.72
CA PHE A 148 11.61 9.86 7.96
C PHE A 148 11.50 11.25 8.57
N MET A 149 10.28 11.70 8.91
CA MET A 149 10.07 12.99 9.59
C MET A 149 10.75 13.04 10.95
N ALA A 150 10.74 11.95 11.72
CA ALA A 150 11.42 11.88 13.01
C ALA A 150 12.95 12.01 12.87
N VAL A 151 13.55 11.29 11.92
CA VAL A 151 14.99 11.34 11.65
C VAL A 151 15.43 12.71 11.12
N LYS A 152 14.62 13.34 10.27
CA LYS A 152 14.89 14.64 9.65
C LYS A 152 14.19 15.80 10.34
N ARG A 153 13.84 15.66 11.63
CA ARG A 153 13.04 16.63 12.37
C ARG A 153 13.62 18.05 12.35
N ALA A 154 14.93 18.19 12.51
CA ALA A 154 15.57 19.50 12.51
C ALA A 154 15.38 20.25 11.19
N GLN A 155 15.54 19.55 10.05
CA GLN A 155 15.32 20.11 8.72
C GLN A 155 13.83 20.40 8.46
N LEU A 156 12.93 19.54 8.97
CA LEU A 156 11.49 19.76 8.90
C LEU A 156 11.08 21.02 9.65
N ILE A 157 11.56 21.21 10.89
CA ILE A 157 11.22 22.39 11.69
C ILE A 157 11.76 23.65 11.01
N MET A 158 13.00 23.65 10.53
CA MET A 158 13.57 24.78 9.80
C MET A 158 12.73 25.12 8.53
N PHE A 159 12.23 24.12 7.81
CA PHE A 159 11.35 24.33 6.68
C PHE A 159 9.99 24.90 7.09
N LEU A 160 9.39 24.40 8.19
CA LEU A 160 8.12 24.91 8.72
C LEU A 160 8.24 26.33 9.24
N ASP A 161 9.36 26.68 9.87
CA ASP A 161 9.64 28.06 10.33
C ASP A 161 9.77 29.03 9.14
N ALA A 162 10.34 28.58 8.03
CA ALA A 162 10.50 29.38 6.82
C ALA A 162 9.17 29.68 6.10
N ILE A 163 8.21 28.72 6.11
CA ILE A 163 6.89 28.88 5.46
C ILE A 163 5.79 29.37 6.40
N GLY A 164 6.06 29.35 7.72
CA GLY A 164 5.12 29.68 8.79
C GLY A 164 4.61 28.44 9.52
N THR A 165 4.72 28.45 10.85
CA THR A 165 4.34 27.32 11.72
C THR A 165 2.85 26.95 11.64
N GLY A 166 1.99 27.89 11.23
CA GLY A 166 0.56 27.66 11.04
C GLY A 166 0.21 26.62 9.95
N TYR A 167 1.14 26.32 9.04
CA TYR A 167 0.91 25.33 7.97
C TYR A 167 1.19 23.87 8.39
N ALA A 168 1.82 23.65 9.55
CA ALA A 168 2.27 22.32 9.99
C ALA A 168 1.12 21.30 10.02
N GLY A 169 -0.04 21.67 10.60
CA GLY A 169 -1.19 20.77 10.69
C GLY A 169 -1.79 20.39 9.33
N VAL A 170 -1.93 21.35 8.43
CA VAL A 170 -2.46 21.09 7.07
C VAL A 170 -1.51 20.22 6.27
N LEU A 171 -0.20 20.49 6.33
CA LEU A 171 0.80 19.64 5.67
C LEU A 171 0.77 18.21 6.15
N VAL A 172 0.70 17.99 7.47
CA VAL A 172 0.54 16.65 8.05
C VAL A 172 -0.74 16.00 7.54
N GLY A 173 -1.88 16.69 7.59
CA GLY A 173 -3.17 16.18 7.10
C GLY A 173 -3.12 15.78 5.63
N LEU A 174 -2.57 16.64 4.76
CA LEU A 174 -2.46 16.38 3.33
C LEU A 174 -1.50 15.24 3.00
N ILE A 175 -0.35 15.17 3.68
CA ILE A 175 0.61 14.06 3.51
C ILE A 175 -0.04 12.74 3.90
N VAL A 176 -0.72 12.67 5.04
CA VAL A 176 -1.40 11.44 5.47
C VAL A 176 -2.51 11.07 4.49
N CYS A 177 -3.33 12.02 4.02
CA CYS A 177 -4.35 11.75 3.00
C CYS A 177 -3.74 11.26 1.68
N ALA A 178 -2.61 11.82 1.25
CA ALA A 178 -1.89 11.34 0.07
C ALA A 178 -1.42 9.88 0.24
N LEU A 179 -0.94 9.51 1.44
CA LEU A 179 -0.56 8.14 1.77
C LEU A 179 -1.78 7.21 1.89
N VAL A 180 -2.92 7.71 2.38
CA VAL A 180 -4.22 6.99 2.34
C VAL A 180 -4.63 6.69 0.91
N SER A 181 -4.41 7.61 -0.06
CA SER A 181 -4.69 7.35 -1.48
C SER A 181 -3.92 6.14 -2.04
N MET A 182 -2.77 5.80 -1.44
CA MET A 182 -1.97 4.63 -1.81
C MET A 182 -2.47 3.33 -1.16
N VAL A 183 -3.47 3.39 -0.30
CA VAL A 183 -4.16 2.21 0.25
C VAL A 183 -5.40 1.95 -0.58
N PHE A 184 -5.40 0.89 -1.37
CA PHE A 184 -6.50 0.59 -2.31
C PHE A 184 -7.11 -0.81 -2.09
N ILE A 185 -7.22 -1.23 -0.82
CA ILE A 185 -7.71 -2.57 -0.44
C ILE A 185 -9.12 -2.86 -1.04
N SER A 186 -10.01 -1.89 -1.05
CA SER A 186 -11.37 -2.06 -1.59
C SER A 186 -11.45 -2.10 -3.12
N ALA A 187 -10.48 -1.48 -3.82
CA ALA A 187 -10.52 -1.31 -5.27
C ALA A 187 -10.44 -2.62 -6.09
N PRO A 188 -9.70 -3.68 -5.70
CA PRO A 188 -9.74 -4.97 -6.39
C PRO A 188 -10.71 -5.97 -5.76
N SER A 189 -11.43 -5.63 -4.69
CA SER A 189 -12.13 -6.58 -3.83
C SER A 189 -13.25 -7.39 -4.52
N ILE A 190 -13.92 -6.83 -5.53
CA ILE A 190 -14.91 -7.54 -6.36
C ILE A 190 -14.20 -8.39 -7.41
N SER A 191 -13.20 -7.81 -8.10
CA SER A 191 -12.42 -8.53 -9.11
C SER A 191 -11.72 -9.76 -8.52
N LEU A 192 -11.30 -9.72 -7.27
CA LEU A 192 -10.69 -10.85 -6.57
C LEU A 192 -11.65 -12.03 -6.35
N GLU A 193 -12.98 -11.84 -6.41
CA GLU A 193 -13.91 -12.97 -6.39
C GLU A 193 -13.71 -13.88 -7.62
N GLY A 194 -13.36 -13.29 -8.77
CA GLY A 194 -13.05 -14.03 -9.98
C GLY A 194 -14.13 -15.04 -10.34
N LYS A 195 -13.72 -16.24 -10.71
CA LYS A 195 -14.63 -17.35 -11.06
C LYS A 195 -15.50 -17.85 -9.90
N SER A 196 -15.24 -17.44 -8.65
CA SER A 196 -16.03 -17.83 -7.47
C SER A 196 -17.10 -16.81 -7.08
N LEU A 197 -17.30 -15.75 -7.86
CA LEU A 197 -18.30 -14.70 -7.60
C LEU A 197 -19.72 -15.30 -7.43
N TRP A 198 -20.08 -16.28 -8.23
CA TRP A 198 -21.38 -16.94 -8.16
C TRP A 198 -21.69 -17.50 -6.77
N VAL A 199 -20.68 -17.94 -6.01
CA VAL A 199 -20.87 -18.47 -4.64
C VAL A 199 -21.44 -17.37 -3.72
N MET A 200 -20.94 -16.13 -3.86
CA MET A 200 -21.47 -15.01 -3.07
C MET A 200 -22.86 -14.55 -3.56
N GLN A 201 -23.13 -14.69 -4.87
CA GLN A 201 -24.41 -14.31 -5.46
C GLN A 201 -25.54 -15.31 -5.11
N THR A 202 -25.21 -16.60 -4.88
CA THR A 202 -26.18 -17.63 -4.45
C THR A 202 -26.48 -17.60 -2.95
N MET A 203 -25.70 -16.89 -2.14
CA MET A 203 -25.96 -16.75 -0.72
C MET A 203 -27.17 -15.82 -0.48
N PRO A 204 -28.01 -16.07 0.55
CA PRO A 204 -29.14 -15.21 0.88
C PRO A 204 -28.69 -13.90 1.57
N ILE A 205 -27.79 -13.16 0.93
CA ILE A 205 -27.21 -11.90 1.41
C ILE A 205 -27.43 -10.84 0.33
N ARG A 206 -27.94 -9.68 0.72
CA ARG A 206 -28.15 -8.56 -0.20
C ARG A 206 -26.82 -8.06 -0.76
N GLY A 207 -26.75 -7.83 -2.08
CA GLY A 207 -25.54 -7.32 -2.76
C GLY A 207 -25.03 -6.00 -2.18
N GLY A 208 -25.94 -5.09 -1.82
CA GLY A 208 -25.58 -3.85 -1.11
C GLY A 208 -24.88 -4.09 0.23
N THR A 209 -25.26 -5.14 0.96
CA THR A 209 -24.58 -5.55 2.20
C THR A 209 -23.16 -6.05 1.92
N VAL A 210 -22.97 -6.80 0.83
CA VAL A 210 -21.65 -7.29 0.41
C VAL A 210 -20.72 -6.12 0.05
N LEU A 211 -21.20 -5.17 -0.76
CA LEU A 211 -20.42 -4.00 -1.17
C LEU A 211 -19.99 -3.15 0.02
N ARG A 212 -20.91 -2.89 0.95
CA ARG A 212 -20.62 -2.15 2.19
C ARG A 212 -19.64 -2.88 3.10
N ALA A 213 -19.72 -4.20 3.21
CA ALA A 213 -18.78 -5.00 3.98
C ALA A 213 -17.36 -4.93 3.40
N LYS A 214 -17.21 -4.90 2.07
CA LYS A 214 -15.90 -4.70 1.41
C LYS A 214 -15.31 -3.31 1.70
N ALA A 215 -16.13 -2.25 1.68
CA ALA A 215 -15.69 -0.92 2.09
C ALA A 215 -15.31 -0.88 3.59
N THR A 216 -16.11 -1.49 4.46
CA THR A 216 -15.85 -1.52 5.90
C THR A 216 -14.52 -2.19 6.24
N MET A 217 -14.15 -3.29 5.56
CA MET A 217 -12.88 -3.95 5.76
C MET A 217 -11.70 -3.01 5.44
N HIS A 218 -11.78 -2.24 4.36
CA HIS A 218 -10.77 -1.21 4.03
C HIS A 218 -10.68 -0.17 5.15
N ILE A 219 -11.82 0.37 5.62
CA ILE A 219 -11.87 1.38 6.68
C ILE A 219 -11.24 0.85 7.98
N MET A 220 -11.58 -0.38 8.38
CA MET A 220 -11.06 -1.00 9.60
C MET A 220 -9.54 -1.10 9.64
N ILE A 221 -8.89 -1.23 8.48
CA ILE A 221 -7.44 -1.32 8.38
C ILE A 221 -6.81 0.07 8.23
N THR A 222 -7.40 0.92 7.37
CA THR A 222 -6.78 2.19 6.97
C THR A 222 -7.00 3.30 8.00
N ALA A 223 -8.21 3.42 8.57
CA ALA A 223 -8.52 4.53 9.47
C ALA A 223 -7.67 4.53 10.76
N PRO A 224 -7.47 3.39 11.47
CA PRO A 224 -6.57 3.39 12.63
C PRO A 224 -5.12 3.75 12.26
N ALA A 225 -4.62 3.24 11.12
CA ALA A 225 -3.28 3.56 10.65
C ALA A 225 -3.13 5.06 10.35
N ALA A 226 -4.13 5.66 9.69
CA ALA A 226 -4.14 7.09 9.39
C ALA A 226 -4.15 7.96 10.66
N VAL A 227 -4.96 7.60 11.67
CA VAL A 227 -5.00 8.31 12.96
C VAL A 227 -3.65 8.25 13.68
N LEU A 228 -3.07 7.05 13.79
CA LEU A 228 -1.77 6.87 14.44
C LEU A 228 -0.65 7.62 13.72
N CYS A 229 -0.66 7.58 12.38
CA CYS A 229 0.30 8.31 11.56
C CYS A 229 0.15 9.83 11.73
N THR A 230 -1.09 10.36 11.70
CA THR A 230 -1.36 11.79 11.90
C THR A 230 -0.90 12.25 13.29
N ALA A 231 -1.18 11.47 14.33
CA ALA A 231 -0.74 11.80 15.68
C ALA A 231 0.78 11.81 15.80
N ALA A 232 1.47 10.80 15.27
CA ALA A 232 2.92 10.73 15.29
C ALA A 232 3.56 11.90 14.52
N MET A 233 3.11 12.16 13.30
CA MET A 233 3.64 13.23 12.45
C MET A 233 3.32 14.62 13.02
N GLY A 234 2.15 14.82 13.61
CA GLY A 234 1.76 16.06 14.26
C GLY A 234 2.66 16.41 15.47
N ILE A 235 2.98 15.42 16.30
CA ILE A 235 3.92 15.60 17.43
C ILE A 235 5.33 15.93 16.91
N ILE A 236 5.80 15.25 15.87
CA ILE A 236 7.13 15.49 15.28
C ILE A 236 7.22 16.90 14.70
N ALA A 237 6.17 17.37 14.03
CA ALA A 237 6.07 18.69 13.41
C ALA A 237 5.75 19.84 14.38
N ASN A 238 5.57 19.57 15.67
CA ASN A 238 5.09 20.54 16.66
C ASN A 238 3.77 21.23 16.25
N ALA A 239 2.89 20.51 15.57
CA ALA A 239 1.60 21.06 15.14
C ALA A 239 0.68 21.31 16.33
N ASN A 240 -0.21 22.32 16.23
CA ASN A 240 -1.19 22.60 17.26
C ASN A 240 -2.14 21.41 17.46
N ALA A 241 -2.54 21.15 18.70
CA ALA A 241 -3.44 20.04 19.03
C ALA A 241 -4.78 20.08 18.26
N PHE A 242 -5.36 21.28 18.08
CA PHE A 242 -6.59 21.44 17.30
C PHE A 242 -6.38 21.09 15.83
N ASP A 243 -5.24 21.46 15.25
CA ASP A 243 -4.89 21.12 13.86
C ASP A 243 -4.62 19.62 13.71
N CYS A 244 -3.99 18.98 14.70
CA CYS A 244 -3.78 17.53 14.71
C CYS A 244 -5.11 16.76 14.75
N ILE A 245 -6.06 17.21 15.57
CA ILE A 245 -7.40 16.60 15.66
C ILE A 245 -8.14 16.78 14.31
N ALA A 246 -8.13 17.98 13.74
CA ALA A 246 -8.76 18.26 12.47
C ALA A 246 -8.11 17.46 11.31
N ALA A 247 -6.79 17.33 11.31
CA ALA A 247 -6.05 16.50 10.36
C ALA A 247 -6.40 15.01 10.50
N ALA A 248 -6.55 14.49 11.72
CA ALA A 248 -6.98 13.13 11.96
C ALA A 248 -8.41 12.88 11.49
N LEU A 249 -9.33 13.82 11.75
CA LEU A 249 -10.70 13.77 11.23
C LEU A 249 -10.74 13.78 9.70
N LEU A 250 -9.95 14.64 9.06
CA LEU A 250 -9.81 14.68 7.62
C LEU A 250 -9.27 13.35 7.08
N ALA A 251 -8.22 12.80 7.68
CA ALA A 251 -7.62 11.54 7.26
C ALA A 251 -8.58 10.35 7.38
N VAL A 252 -9.38 10.29 8.46
CA VAL A 252 -10.42 9.27 8.64
C VAL A 252 -11.54 9.44 7.63
N ALA A 253 -12.07 10.65 7.45
CA ALA A 253 -13.13 10.93 6.48
C ALA A 253 -12.67 10.59 5.05
N PHE A 254 -11.43 10.91 4.72
CA PHE A 254 -10.84 10.58 3.43
C PHE A 254 -10.60 9.07 3.27
N ALA A 255 -10.21 8.35 4.32
CA ALA A 255 -10.10 6.89 4.29
C ALA A 255 -11.47 6.22 4.07
N VAL A 256 -12.54 6.75 4.66
CA VAL A 256 -13.91 6.29 4.41
C VAL A 256 -14.29 6.57 2.96
N PHE A 257 -14.01 7.75 2.45
CA PHE A 257 -14.26 8.12 1.06
C PHE A 257 -13.53 7.18 0.08
N THR A 258 -12.23 6.97 0.24
CA THR A 258 -11.44 6.10 -0.65
C THR A 258 -11.92 4.65 -0.60
N ALA A 259 -12.42 4.17 0.54
CA ALA A 259 -13.00 2.85 0.69
C ALA A 259 -14.24 2.66 -0.19
N TYR A 260 -15.20 3.56 -0.10
CA TYR A 260 -16.43 3.53 -0.91
C TYR A 260 -16.15 3.80 -2.39
N PHE A 261 -15.30 4.77 -2.68
CA PHE A 261 -14.88 5.11 -4.03
C PHE A 261 -14.21 3.92 -4.72
N GLY A 262 -13.30 3.21 -4.03
CA GLY A 262 -12.65 2.01 -4.54
C GLY A 262 -13.64 0.88 -4.88
N VAL A 263 -14.63 0.61 -4.01
CA VAL A 263 -15.68 -0.38 -4.30
C VAL A 263 -16.53 0.06 -5.49
N ALA A 264 -16.92 1.34 -5.57
CA ALA A 264 -17.72 1.88 -6.67
C ALA A 264 -16.99 1.76 -8.02
N LEU A 265 -15.68 2.06 -8.03
CA LEU A 265 -14.85 1.89 -9.22
C LEU A 265 -14.71 0.40 -9.61
N ASN A 266 -14.55 -0.48 -8.63
CA ASN A 266 -14.41 -1.90 -8.91
C ASN A 266 -15.74 -2.54 -9.37
N LEU A 267 -16.87 -2.00 -8.93
CA LEU A 267 -18.19 -2.40 -9.43
C LEU A 267 -18.35 -2.07 -10.93
N LYS A 268 -17.79 -0.92 -11.36
CA LYS A 268 -17.85 -0.46 -12.76
C LYS A 268 -16.75 -1.07 -13.64
N PHE A 269 -15.54 -1.20 -13.11
CA PHE A 269 -14.35 -1.65 -13.83
C PHE A 269 -13.81 -2.96 -13.24
N HIS A 270 -14.69 -3.95 -13.06
CA HIS A 270 -14.28 -5.27 -12.58
C HIS A 270 -13.58 -6.08 -13.67
N ARG A 271 -12.73 -7.02 -13.24
CA ARG A 271 -12.03 -7.95 -14.11
C ARG A 271 -12.00 -9.32 -13.44
N PHE A 272 -12.56 -10.34 -14.09
CA PHE A 272 -12.64 -11.71 -13.55
C PHE A 272 -11.71 -12.72 -14.24
N ASP A 273 -11.10 -12.33 -15.36
CA ASP A 273 -10.25 -13.16 -16.23
C ASP A 273 -8.76 -13.12 -15.87
N TRP A 274 -8.43 -12.85 -14.61
CA TRP A 274 -7.06 -12.80 -14.18
C TRP A 274 -6.45 -14.22 -13.98
N ILE A 275 -5.17 -14.38 -14.33
CA ILE A 275 -4.41 -15.63 -14.20
C ILE A 275 -3.91 -15.80 -12.75
N ASN A 276 -3.55 -14.70 -12.08
CA ASN A 276 -3.14 -14.70 -10.68
C ASN A 276 -3.70 -13.47 -9.96
N GLU A 277 -3.89 -13.58 -8.65
CA GLU A 277 -4.45 -12.51 -7.80
C GLU A 277 -3.64 -11.21 -7.87
N THR A 278 -2.31 -11.30 -8.05
CA THR A 278 -1.43 -10.12 -8.15
C THR A 278 -1.77 -9.26 -9.36
N ALA A 279 -2.19 -9.89 -10.47
CA ALA A 279 -2.59 -9.15 -11.67
C ALA A 279 -3.88 -8.34 -11.43
N ALA A 280 -4.86 -8.89 -10.69
CA ALA A 280 -6.08 -8.17 -10.33
C ALA A 280 -5.79 -7.00 -9.38
N VAL A 281 -4.87 -7.19 -8.43
CA VAL A 281 -4.51 -6.18 -7.42
C VAL A 281 -3.62 -5.07 -8.00
N LYS A 282 -2.68 -5.40 -8.90
CA LYS A 282 -1.65 -4.46 -9.36
C LYS A 282 -2.01 -3.73 -10.66
N SER A 283 -2.71 -4.40 -11.58
CA SER A 283 -2.92 -3.90 -12.95
C SER A 283 -4.40 -3.67 -13.28
N GLY A 284 -5.30 -3.71 -12.29
CA GLY A 284 -6.72 -3.45 -12.51
C GLY A 284 -7.00 -1.97 -12.78
N MET A 285 -7.83 -1.67 -13.78
CA MET A 285 -8.27 -0.30 -14.07
C MET A 285 -8.91 0.37 -12.86
N SER A 286 -9.70 -0.38 -12.08
CA SER A 286 -10.30 0.10 -10.82
C SER A 286 -9.26 0.52 -9.80
N VAL A 287 -8.13 -0.18 -9.72
CA VAL A 287 -7.03 0.11 -8.80
C VAL A 287 -6.30 1.40 -9.21
N MET A 288 -5.97 1.52 -10.50
CA MET A 288 -5.33 2.72 -11.05
C MET A 288 -6.21 3.96 -10.83
N LEU A 289 -7.49 3.86 -11.16
CA LEU A 289 -8.44 4.97 -10.96
C LEU A 289 -8.70 5.28 -9.48
N ALA A 290 -8.71 4.28 -8.60
CA ALA A 290 -8.85 4.52 -7.17
C ALA A 290 -7.65 5.28 -6.60
N MET A 291 -6.43 4.88 -6.94
CA MET A 291 -5.20 5.49 -6.45
C MET A 291 -5.00 6.90 -7.02
N PHE A 292 -4.93 7.02 -8.35
CA PHE A 292 -4.69 8.32 -8.99
C PHE A 292 -5.89 9.25 -8.92
N GLY A 293 -7.12 8.72 -8.99
CA GLY A 293 -8.34 9.50 -8.86
C GLY A 293 -8.51 10.10 -7.47
N SER A 294 -8.25 9.32 -6.41
CA SER A 294 -8.30 9.86 -5.04
C SER A 294 -7.20 10.90 -4.80
N MET A 295 -6.01 10.71 -5.39
CA MET A 295 -4.92 11.68 -5.30
C MET A 295 -5.24 12.97 -6.06
N ALA A 296 -5.86 12.87 -7.23
CA ALA A 296 -6.34 14.03 -7.99
C ALA A 296 -7.46 14.79 -7.25
N ILE A 297 -8.38 14.06 -6.61
CA ILE A 297 -9.43 14.67 -5.77
C ILE A 297 -8.81 15.39 -4.56
N LEU A 298 -7.78 14.80 -3.93
CA LEU A 298 -7.06 15.44 -2.82
C LEU A 298 -6.30 16.71 -3.26
N ALA A 299 -5.87 16.78 -4.51
CA ALA A 299 -5.19 17.98 -5.01
C ALA A 299 -6.11 19.23 -4.98
N ILE A 300 -7.43 19.06 -5.06
CA ILE A 300 -8.39 20.17 -4.99
C ILE A 300 -8.29 20.91 -3.65
N PRO A 301 -8.49 20.26 -2.48
CA PRO A 301 -8.30 20.97 -1.20
C PRO A 301 -6.88 21.47 -0.98
N ALA A 302 -5.87 20.77 -1.47
CA ALA A 302 -4.48 21.21 -1.33
C ALA A 302 -4.24 22.54 -2.07
N LEU A 303 -4.68 22.64 -3.32
CA LEU A 303 -4.55 23.84 -4.14
C LEU A 303 -5.41 25.00 -3.61
N LEU A 304 -6.65 24.71 -3.22
CA LEU A 304 -7.54 25.74 -2.67
C LEU A 304 -7.00 26.31 -1.35
N TYR A 305 -6.38 25.50 -0.52
CA TYR A 305 -5.72 26.01 0.68
C TYR A 305 -4.53 26.89 0.34
N ALA A 306 -3.65 26.42 -0.52
CA ALA A 306 -2.42 27.13 -0.87
C ALA A 306 -2.69 28.48 -1.61
N LEU A 307 -3.74 28.52 -2.43
CA LEU A 307 -4.01 29.70 -3.27
C LEU A 307 -4.97 30.72 -2.65
N LEU A 308 -5.92 30.27 -1.81
CA LEU A 308 -7.03 31.11 -1.38
C LEU A 308 -7.30 31.06 0.12
N ALA A 309 -7.29 29.91 0.75
CA ALA A 309 -7.86 29.76 2.08
C ALA A 309 -6.87 30.08 3.22
N ALA A 310 -5.58 30.00 2.96
CA ALA A 310 -4.52 30.11 3.99
C ALA A 310 -4.55 31.46 4.73
N GLU A 311 -4.97 32.54 4.05
CA GLU A 311 -5.05 33.88 4.64
C GLU A 311 -6.37 34.17 5.37
N TYR A 312 -7.45 33.44 5.03
CA TYR A 312 -8.81 33.78 5.47
C TYR A 312 -9.38 32.80 6.49
N ILE A 313 -8.92 31.54 6.51
CA ILE A 313 -9.52 30.46 7.30
C ILE A 313 -8.43 29.74 8.09
N SER A 314 -8.69 29.48 9.38
CA SER A 314 -7.76 28.70 10.19
C SER A 314 -7.64 27.27 9.64
N ALA A 315 -6.43 26.69 9.74
CA ALA A 315 -6.10 25.36 9.28
C ALA A 315 -7.08 24.28 9.79
N ALA A 316 -7.41 24.31 11.09
CA ALA A 316 -8.33 23.37 11.71
C ALA A 316 -9.74 23.44 11.09
N VAL A 317 -10.29 24.64 10.92
CA VAL A 317 -11.62 24.84 10.33
C VAL A 317 -11.65 24.38 8.88
N TYR A 318 -10.62 24.70 8.11
CA TYR A 318 -10.51 24.27 6.72
C TYR A 318 -10.49 22.74 6.60
N MET A 319 -9.65 22.07 7.38
CA MET A 319 -9.58 20.60 7.39
C MET A 319 -10.89 19.96 7.86
N ALA A 320 -11.57 20.54 8.86
CA ALA A 320 -12.87 20.06 9.32
C ALA A 320 -13.97 20.19 8.25
N LEU A 321 -13.97 21.28 7.47
CA LEU A 321 -14.90 21.46 6.36
C LEU A 321 -14.70 20.38 5.28
N TRP A 322 -13.46 20.10 4.89
CA TRP A 322 -13.19 19.04 3.92
C TRP A 322 -13.47 17.64 4.48
N ALA A 323 -13.24 17.42 5.76
CA ALA A 323 -13.65 16.18 6.42
C ALA A 323 -15.18 15.97 6.33
N ALA A 324 -15.97 17.03 6.57
CA ALA A 324 -17.42 17.00 6.43
C ALA A 324 -17.86 16.72 4.97
N ILE A 325 -17.19 17.33 3.98
CA ILE A 325 -17.47 17.08 2.56
C ILE A 325 -17.20 15.61 2.22
N PHE A 326 -16.03 15.05 2.55
CA PHE A 326 -15.70 13.64 2.28
C PHE A 326 -16.64 12.69 3.02
N ALA A 327 -17.04 13.01 4.25
CA ALA A 327 -18.02 12.23 4.99
C ALA A 327 -19.39 12.25 4.29
N ALA A 328 -19.86 13.42 3.83
CA ALA A 328 -21.13 13.56 3.12
C ALA A 328 -21.14 12.76 1.80
N VAL A 329 -20.06 12.83 1.02
CA VAL A 329 -19.91 12.04 -0.22
C VAL A 329 -19.91 10.54 0.10
N SER A 330 -19.23 10.12 1.17
CA SER A 330 -19.21 8.73 1.60
C SER A 330 -20.59 8.23 2.02
N MET A 331 -21.37 9.05 2.73
CA MET A 331 -22.77 8.73 3.07
C MET A 331 -23.65 8.62 1.82
N ALA A 332 -23.42 9.43 0.81
CA ALA A 332 -24.11 9.31 -0.47
C ALA A 332 -23.79 7.97 -1.18
N PHE A 333 -22.53 7.54 -1.17
CA PHE A 333 -22.16 6.21 -1.67
C PHE A 333 -22.81 5.08 -0.87
N ASP A 334 -22.82 5.18 0.47
CA ASP A 334 -23.48 4.17 1.33
C ASP A 334 -24.98 4.06 1.05
N ALA A 335 -25.66 5.19 0.88
CA ALA A 335 -27.06 5.24 0.51
C ALA A 335 -27.30 4.65 -0.89
N TRP A 336 -26.42 4.96 -1.83
CA TRP A 336 -26.49 4.41 -3.19
C TRP A 336 -26.27 2.89 -3.20
N PHE A 337 -25.33 2.36 -2.44
CA PHE A 337 -25.12 0.91 -2.29
C PHE A 337 -26.33 0.22 -1.64
N LYS A 338 -26.99 0.86 -0.66
CA LYS A 338 -28.23 0.32 -0.06
C LYS A 338 -29.37 0.23 -1.08
N LYS A 339 -29.49 1.22 -1.96
CA LYS A 339 -30.61 1.33 -2.90
C LYS A 339 -30.41 0.49 -4.16
N HIS A 340 -29.20 0.51 -4.75
CA HIS A 340 -28.92 -0.07 -6.06
C HIS A 340 -27.93 -1.24 -6.00
N GLY A 341 -27.33 -1.51 -4.84
CA GLY A 341 -26.27 -2.51 -4.71
C GLY A 341 -26.73 -3.92 -5.02
N ASP A 342 -27.96 -4.26 -4.70
CA ASP A 342 -28.50 -5.61 -4.95
C ASP A 342 -28.57 -5.90 -6.46
N GLU A 343 -29.16 -5.00 -7.23
CA GLU A 343 -29.26 -5.11 -8.68
C GLU A 343 -27.87 -5.12 -9.33
N LYS A 344 -27.02 -4.12 -9.01
CA LYS A 344 -25.70 -3.99 -9.62
C LYS A 344 -24.77 -5.16 -9.32
N TYR A 345 -24.86 -5.74 -8.12
CA TYR A 345 -24.05 -6.89 -7.75
C TYR A 345 -24.53 -8.19 -8.38
N ALA A 346 -25.85 -8.34 -8.61
CA ALA A 346 -26.42 -9.50 -9.27
C ALA A 346 -26.01 -9.59 -10.77
N PHE A 347 -25.87 -8.45 -11.43
CA PHE A 347 -25.51 -8.37 -12.86
C PHE A 347 -24.00 -8.36 -13.14
N LEU A 348 -23.15 -8.73 -12.17
CA LEU A 348 -21.70 -8.82 -12.35
C LEU A 348 -21.23 -10.10 -13.07
N ALA A 349 -22.09 -10.87 -13.67
CA ALA A 349 -21.74 -12.13 -14.34
C ALA A 349 -21.24 -11.91 -15.76
#